data_47e7553ce835a9adb8cdd9368fc65958
#
_entry.id   47e7553ce835a9adb8cdd9368fc65958
#
_cell.length_a   1.000
_cell.length_b   1.000
_cell.length_c   1.000
_cell.angle_alpha   90.00
_cell.angle_beta   90.00
_cell.angle_gamma   90.00
#
_symmetry.space_group_name_H-M   'P 1'
#
loop_
_entity.id
_entity.type
_entity.pdbx_description
1 polymer ?
#
loop_
_entity_poly.entity_id
_entity_poly.type
_entity_poly.pdbx_seq_one_letter_code
_entity_poly.pdbx_strand_id
1 'polypeptide(L)'
;GDGDRLGVVDNLGNLVWADQYMLLLCTEIANLYDNPKIIMDVKCSKVFFDEAKKLNCDPIMSKTGHSPIKEKMKELKSPLSGEMSGHVCYADDFYGYDDAMYVALRLLRILCNQEKSLNELINIYPKTYSTPETRFDVDETKKFLIIGEIKERIKNTEGKIIDIDGIRVENEDGWFLMRASYTQNQLTCR
;
A
#
# COMPACT_ATOMS: atom_id res chain seq x y z
N GLY A 1 -19.42 -9.40 2.66
CA GLY A 1 -17.95 -9.45 2.84
C GLY A 1 -17.62 -10.27 4.08
N ASP A 2 -16.38 -10.65 4.16
CA ASP A 2 -15.79 -11.43 5.25
C ASP A 2 -15.08 -10.57 6.31
N GLY A 3 -15.14 -9.24 6.15
CA GLY A 3 -14.66 -8.28 7.15
C GLY A 3 -13.14 -8.05 7.15
N ASP A 4 -12.45 -8.46 6.07
CA ASP A 4 -10.99 -8.40 5.94
C ASP A 4 -10.45 -7.11 5.29
N ARG A 5 -11.31 -6.34 4.58
CA ARG A 5 -10.93 -5.13 3.85
C ARG A 5 -11.79 -3.92 4.21
N LEU A 6 -11.13 -2.79 4.45
CA LEU A 6 -11.78 -1.51 4.70
C LEU A 6 -11.89 -0.68 3.42
N GLY A 7 -13.11 -0.35 3.01
CA GLY A 7 -13.41 0.68 2.03
C GLY A 7 -13.77 1.98 2.73
N VAL A 8 -13.21 3.10 2.28
CA VAL A 8 -13.40 4.42 2.88
C VAL A 8 -13.90 5.40 1.82
N VAL A 9 -14.93 6.17 2.20
CA VAL A 9 -15.48 7.28 1.40
C VAL A 9 -15.49 8.51 2.28
N ASP A 10 -15.05 9.65 1.73
CA ASP A 10 -15.02 10.91 2.47
C ASP A 10 -16.40 11.58 2.55
N ASN A 11 -16.47 12.68 3.27
CA ASN A 11 -17.69 13.48 3.46
C ASN A 11 -18.22 14.16 2.19
N LEU A 12 -17.49 14.11 1.08
CA LEU A 12 -17.89 14.62 -0.24
C LEU A 12 -18.26 13.49 -1.22
N GLY A 13 -18.18 12.23 -0.78
CA GLY A 13 -18.49 11.05 -1.61
C GLY A 13 -17.31 10.55 -2.43
N ASN A 14 -16.08 11.02 -2.20
CA ASN A 14 -14.91 10.55 -2.90
C ASN A 14 -14.35 9.27 -2.25
N LEU A 15 -13.91 8.32 -3.08
CA LEU A 15 -13.20 7.15 -2.61
C LEU A 15 -11.82 7.55 -2.06
N VAL A 16 -11.52 7.14 -0.83
CA VAL A 16 -10.21 7.29 -0.20
C VAL A 16 -9.48 5.96 -0.27
N TRP A 17 -8.40 5.90 -1.02
CA TRP A 17 -7.62 4.69 -1.20
C TRP A 17 -6.85 4.30 0.06
N ALA A 18 -6.50 3.01 0.17
CA ALA A 18 -5.83 2.49 1.37
C ALA A 18 -4.51 3.21 1.65
N ASP A 19 -3.69 3.48 0.65
CA ASP A 19 -2.43 4.21 0.81
C ASP A 19 -2.61 5.67 1.25
N GLN A 20 -3.81 6.25 1.08
CA GLN A 20 -4.13 7.59 1.57
C GLN A 20 -4.54 7.55 3.05
N TYR A 21 -5.54 6.71 3.43
CA TYR A 21 -5.96 6.68 4.84
C TYR A 21 -4.91 6.02 5.75
N MET A 22 -4.03 5.18 5.21
CA MET A 22 -2.89 4.64 5.94
C MET A 22 -1.94 5.74 6.46
N LEU A 23 -1.82 6.88 5.78
CA LEU A 23 -1.05 8.02 6.28
C LEU A 23 -1.66 8.59 7.58
N LEU A 24 -2.99 8.59 7.71
CA LEU A 24 -3.65 8.99 8.96
C LEU A 24 -3.37 7.97 10.07
N LEU A 25 -3.41 6.67 9.76
CA LEU A 25 -3.06 5.62 10.71
C LEU A 25 -1.57 5.69 11.11
N CYS A 26 -0.68 6.06 10.18
CA CYS A 26 0.72 6.32 10.47
C CYS A 26 0.93 7.45 11.47
N THR A 27 0.14 8.54 11.42
CA THR A 27 0.26 9.63 12.41
C THR A 27 -0.02 9.15 13.83
N GLU A 28 -0.99 8.26 14.00
CA GLU A 28 -1.31 7.68 15.29
C GLU A 28 -0.16 6.78 15.80
N ILE A 29 0.35 5.90 14.95
CA ILE A 29 1.43 4.97 15.29
C ILE A 29 2.75 5.72 15.57
N ALA A 30 3.06 6.78 14.82
CA ALA A 30 4.24 7.61 15.05
C ALA A 30 4.22 8.36 16.40
N ASN A 31 3.04 8.60 16.95
CA ASN A 31 2.91 9.17 18.30
C ASN A 31 3.14 8.13 19.42
N LEU A 32 3.04 6.85 19.11
CA LEU A 32 3.22 5.75 20.08
C LEU A 32 4.62 5.12 20.02
N TYR A 33 5.26 5.16 18.86
CA TYR A 33 6.53 4.50 18.59
C TYR A 33 7.50 5.48 17.91
N ASP A 34 8.77 5.39 18.27
CA ASP A 34 9.83 6.16 17.58
C ASP A 34 10.26 5.42 16.31
N ASN A 35 10.13 6.11 15.17
CA ASN A 35 10.47 5.61 13.83
C ASN A 35 9.92 4.19 13.54
N PRO A 36 8.59 3.95 13.70
CA PRO A 36 8.02 2.64 13.53
C PRO A 36 8.10 2.16 12.08
N LYS A 37 8.40 0.88 11.90
CA LYS A 37 8.35 0.24 10.58
C LYS A 37 6.91 0.06 10.15
N ILE A 38 6.57 0.56 8.96
CA ILE A 38 5.23 0.45 8.37
C ILE A 38 5.34 -0.33 7.06
N ILE A 39 4.66 -1.45 6.95
CA ILE A 39 4.77 -2.32 5.77
C ILE A 39 3.60 -2.04 4.83
N MET A 40 3.91 -1.73 3.55
CA MET A 40 2.91 -1.56 2.50
C MET A 40 3.28 -2.37 1.26
N ASP A 41 2.26 -2.81 0.51
CA ASP A 41 2.50 -3.58 -0.70
C ASP A 41 3.03 -2.70 -1.86
N VAL A 42 3.66 -3.37 -2.81
CA VAL A 42 4.28 -2.74 -4.00
C VAL A 42 3.31 -1.94 -4.87
N LYS A 43 1.99 -2.13 -4.71
CA LYS A 43 0.95 -1.41 -5.48
C LYS A 43 0.63 -0.04 -4.92
N CYS A 44 1.11 0.28 -3.73
CA CYS A 44 0.86 1.57 -3.07
C CYS A 44 1.61 2.71 -3.75
N SER A 45 1.04 3.91 -3.69
CA SER A 45 1.63 5.11 -4.28
C SER A 45 2.98 5.44 -3.68
N LYS A 46 3.90 5.98 -4.51
CA LYS A 46 5.15 6.56 -4.04
C LYS A 46 4.92 7.64 -2.97
N VAL A 47 3.82 8.40 -3.09
CA VAL A 47 3.45 9.42 -2.08
C VAL A 47 3.32 8.83 -0.68
N PHE A 48 2.74 7.62 -0.54
CA PHE A 48 2.69 6.98 0.77
C PHE A 48 4.09 6.84 1.39
N PHE A 49 5.05 6.29 0.64
CA PHE A 49 6.40 6.06 1.13
C PHE A 49 7.15 7.35 1.44
N ASP A 50 6.92 8.41 0.67
CA ASP A 50 7.56 9.70 0.89
C ASP A 50 6.95 10.44 2.09
N GLU A 51 5.61 10.46 2.22
CA GLU A 51 4.91 11.16 3.30
C GLU A 51 5.05 10.43 4.65
N ALA A 52 5.02 9.09 4.67
CA ALA A 52 5.22 8.33 5.90
C ALA A 52 6.58 8.61 6.55
N LYS A 53 7.64 8.83 5.74
CA LYS A 53 8.94 9.26 6.26
C LYS A 53 8.89 10.62 6.94
N LYS A 54 8.12 11.56 6.40
CA LYS A 54 7.93 12.90 7.01
C LYS A 54 7.16 12.82 8.33
N LEU A 55 6.38 11.77 8.52
CA LEU A 55 5.67 11.45 9.76
C LEU A 55 6.52 10.68 10.78
N ASN A 56 7.85 10.63 10.59
CA ASN A 56 8.78 9.86 11.43
C ASN A 56 8.46 8.35 11.45
N CYS A 57 8.05 7.79 10.30
CA CYS A 57 7.92 6.34 10.10
C CYS A 57 9.00 5.82 9.17
N ASP A 58 9.32 4.53 9.27
CA ASP A 58 10.17 3.79 8.33
C ASP A 58 9.29 2.92 7.41
N PRO A 59 8.82 3.45 6.25
CA PRO A 59 7.95 2.71 5.36
C PRO A 59 8.73 1.69 4.53
N ILE A 60 8.30 0.43 4.60
CA ILE A 60 8.94 -0.71 3.95
C ILE A 60 8.00 -1.31 2.90
N MET A 61 8.49 -1.41 1.67
CA MET A 61 7.74 -2.03 0.59
C MET A 61 7.80 -3.55 0.67
N SER A 62 6.68 -4.22 0.43
CA SER A 62 6.53 -5.68 0.45
C SER A 62 5.89 -6.21 -0.83
N LYS A 63 5.99 -7.51 -1.04
CA LYS A 63 5.16 -8.22 -2.02
C LYS A 63 3.70 -8.06 -1.66
N THR A 64 2.82 -8.08 -2.67
CA THR A 64 1.37 -8.12 -2.49
C THR A 64 0.94 -9.47 -1.89
N GLY A 65 -0.02 -9.43 -1.00
CA GLY A 65 -0.64 -10.60 -0.37
C GLY A 65 -0.49 -10.58 1.15
N HIS A 66 -1.55 -10.99 1.83
CA HIS A 66 -1.60 -10.95 3.29
C HIS A 66 -0.51 -11.82 3.97
N SER A 67 -0.14 -12.98 3.38
CA SER A 67 0.86 -13.88 3.97
C SER A 67 2.26 -13.27 4.01
N PRO A 68 2.86 -12.80 2.88
CA PRO A 68 4.18 -12.17 2.90
C PRO A 68 4.21 -10.87 3.72
N ILE A 69 3.10 -10.13 3.78
CA ILE A 69 3.01 -8.92 4.60
C ILE A 69 3.03 -9.27 6.09
N LYS A 70 2.22 -10.26 6.53
CA LYS A 70 2.19 -10.70 7.93
C LYS A 70 3.51 -11.32 8.38
N GLU A 71 4.18 -12.09 7.51
CA GLU A 71 5.51 -12.63 7.78
C GLU A 71 6.52 -11.49 8.01
N LYS A 72 6.57 -10.53 7.11
CA LYS A 72 7.46 -9.37 7.20
C LYS A 72 7.13 -8.47 8.40
N MET A 73 5.84 -8.31 8.72
CA MET A 73 5.38 -7.60 9.91
C MET A 73 5.92 -8.24 11.19
N LYS A 74 5.86 -9.56 11.30
CA LYS A 74 6.40 -10.31 12.44
C LYS A 74 7.92 -10.23 12.51
N GLU A 75 8.62 -10.42 11.38
CA GLU A 75 10.08 -10.33 11.28
C GLU A 75 10.60 -8.97 11.75
N LEU A 76 10.00 -7.90 11.27
CA LEU A 76 10.44 -6.53 11.52
C LEU A 76 9.80 -5.88 12.75
N LYS A 77 8.92 -6.60 13.45
CA LYS A 77 8.13 -6.09 14.59
C LYS A 77 7.36 -4.81 14.21
N SER A 78 6.79 -4.80 13.01
CA SER A 78 6.02 -3.66 12.53
C SER A 78 4.67 -3.59 13.25
N PRO A 79 4.29 -2.45 13.84
CA PRO A 79 2.99 -2.28 14.51
C PRO A 79 1.82 -2.13 13.55
N LEU A 80 2.10 -1.78 12.27
CA LEU A 80 1.09 -1.48 11.27
C LEU A 80 1.55 -1.93 9.88
N SER A 81 0.67 -2.58 9.15
CA SER A 81 0.88 -2.89 7.73
C SER A 81 -0.40 -2.76 6.93
N GLY A 82 -0.28 -2.64 5.61
CA GLY A 82 -1.43 -2.55 4.73
C GLY A 82 -1.16 -2.91 3.28
N GLU A 83 -2.25 -3.08 2.55
CA GLU A 83 -2.27 -3.29 1.11
C GLU A 83 -3.14 -2.24 0.42
N MET A 84 -2.84 -1.94 -0.84
CA MET A 84 -3.68 -1.08 -1.67
C MET A 84 -5.13 -1.58 -1.78
N SER A 85 -5.33 -2.89 -1.62
CA SER A 85 -6.64 -3.55 -1.64
C SER A 85 -7.52 -3.29 -0.41
N GLY A 86 -6.99 -2.65 0.64
CA GLY A 86 -7.70 -2.33 1.87
C GLY A 86 -7.51 -3.33 3.00
N HIS A 87 -6.69 -4.38 2.83
CA HIS A 87 -6.24 -5.20 3.95
C HIS A 87 -5.30 -4.37 4.82
N VAL A 88 -5.59 -4.24 6.09
CA VAL A 88 -4.75 -3.54 7.07
C VAL A 88 -4.63 -4.38 8.33
N CYS A 89 -3.41 -4.54 8.82
CA CYS A 89 -3.12 -5.30 10.03
C CYS A 89 -2.48 -4.39 11.08
N TYR A 90 -2.98 -4.47 12.30
CA TYR A 90 -2.39 -3.86 13.49
C TYR A 90 -1.77 -4.92 14.39
N ALA A 91 -0.56 -4.67 14.91
CA ALA A 91 0.12 -5.51 15.88
C ALA A 91 0.68 -4.70 17.07
N ASP A 92 0.15 -3.49 17.30
CA ASP A 92 0.39 -2.71 18.52
C ASP A 92 -0.49 -3.21 19.68
N ASP A 93 -1.79 -2.94 19.64
CA ASP A 93 -2.82 -3.40 20.57
C ASP A 93 -3.76 -4.43 19.95
N PHE A 94 -3.33 -5.14 18.91
CA PHE A 94 -4.12 -6.14 18.20
C PHE A 94 -3.27 -7.32 17.75
N TYR A 95 -3.88 -8.34 17.18
CA TYR A 95 -3.27 -9.66 16.94
C TYR A 95 -2.40 -9.76 15.69
N GLY A 96 -2.28 -8.72 14.87
CA GLY A 96 -1.45 -8.71 13.65
C GLY A 96 -2.10 -9.38 12.44
N TYR A 97 -3.41 -9.50 12.42
CA TYR A 97 -4.16 -9.93 11.22
C TYR A 97 -5.05 -8.80 10.68
N ASP A 98 -5.52 -8.97 9.47
CA ASP A 98 -6.39 -8.05 8.76
C ASP A 98 -7.82 -8.11 9.35
N ASP A 99 -8.27 -6.98 9.92
CA ASP A 99 -9.60 -6.81 10.50
C ASP A 99 -10.12 -5.42 10.16
N ALA A 100 -11.04 -5.36 9.18
CA ALA A 100 -11.57 -4.09 8.71
C ALA A 100 -12.39 -3.35 9.76
N MET A 101 -13.06 -4.05 10.68
CA MET A 101 -13.83 -3.42 11.75
C MET A 101 -12.93 -2.74 12.76
N TYR A 102 -11.84 -3.41 13.17
CA TYR A 102 -10.85 -2.82 14.05
C TYR A 102 -10.19 -1.59 13.40
N VAL A 103 -9.79 -1.70 12.14
CA VAL A 103 -9.18 -0.58 11.39
C VAL A 103 -10.15 0.59 11.23
N ALA A 104 -11.44 0.32 10.98
CA ALA A 104 -12.47 1.35 10.93
C ALA A 104 -12.59 2.10 12.27
N LEU A 105 -12.58 1.38 13.39
CA LEU A 105 -12.61 1.99 14.72
C LEU A 105 -11.38 2.85 14.99
N ARG A 106 -10.18 2.41 14.57
CA ARG A 106 -8.94 3.19 14.69
C ARG A 106 -9.02 4.47 13.85
N LEU A 107 -9.51 4.39 12.60
CA LEU A 107 -9.71 5.56 11.75
C LEU A 107 -10.76 6.53 12.34
N LEU A 108 -11.89 6.00 12.82
CA LEU A 108 -12.91 6.82 13.48
C LEU A 108 -12.37 7.51 14.73
N ARG A 109 -11.57 6.85 15.55
CA ARG A 109 -10.90 7.44 16.70
C ARG A 109 -10.04 8.65 16.31
N ILE A 110 -9.28 8.53 15.20
CA ILE A 110 -8.50 9.66 14.68
C ILE A 110 -9.43 10.81 14.30
N LEU A 111 -10.49 10.54 13.54
CA LEU A 111 -11.43 11.56 13.07
C LEU A 111 -12.16 12.25 14.22
N CYS A 112 -12.57 11.52 15.26
CA CYS A 112 -13.23 12.09 16.43
C CYS A 112 -12.34 13.04 17.25
N ASN A 113 -11.02 12.91 17.12
CA ASN A 113 -10.04 13.78 17.81
C ASN A 113 -9.55 14.94 16.92
N GLN A 114 -10.20 15.17 15.77
CA GLN A 114 -9.87 16.23 14.83
C GLN A 114 -11.08 17.13 14.59
N GLU A 115 -10.82 18.41 14.34
CA GLU A 115 -11.86 19.35 13.89
C GLU A 115 -12.08 19.27 12.36
N LYS A 116 -11.10 18.75 11.64
CA LYS A 116 -11.12 18.64 10.17
C LYS A 116 -11.87 17.39 9.71
N SER A 117 -12.60 17.54 8.63
CA SER A 117 -13.22 16.40 7.93
C SER A 117 -12.18 15.47 7.31
N LEU A 118 -12.58 14.24 6.98
CA LEU A 118 -11.69 13.28 6.31
C LEU A 118 -11.13 13.84 4.99
N ASN A 119 -11.96 14.51 4.19
CA ASN A 119 -11.52 15.15 2.96
C ASN A 119 -10.41 16.18 3.21
N GLU A 120 -10.56 17.04 4.21
CA GLU A 120 -9.54 18.03 4.56
C GLU A 120 -8.24 17.40 5.05
N LEU A 121 -8.33 16.31 5.82
CA LEU A 121 -7.15 15.58 6.30
C LEU A 121 -6.39 14.89 5.16
N ILE A 122 -7.09 14.30 4.20
CA ILE A 122 -6.45 13.65 3.05
C ILE A 122 -5.85 14.68 2.08
N ASN A 123 -6.51 15.82 1.89
CA ASN A 123 -6.06 16.85 0.95
C ASN A 123 -4.81 17.65 1.41
N ILE A 124 -4.27 17.40 2.61
CA ILE A 124 -2.95 17.94 3.00
C ILE A 124 -1.80 17.23 2.25
N TYR A 125 -2.02 16.00 1.81
CA TYR A 125 -1.02 15.21 1.07
C TYR A 125 -1.01 15.56 -0.42
N PRO A 126 0.12 15.35 -1.11
CA PRO A 126 0.22 15.62 -2.55
C PRO A 126 -0.82 14.86 -3.35
N LYS A 127 -1.52 15.55 -4.23
CA LYS A 127 -2.44 14.92 -5.18
C LYS A 127 -1.68 14.16 -6.25
N THR A 128 -2.11 12.95 -6.53
CA THR A 128 -1.58 12.12 -7.60
C THR A 128 -2.66 11.78 -8.61
N TYR A 129 -2.22 11.53 -9.83
CA TYR A 129 -3.05 10.99 -10.89
C TYR A 129 -2.65 9.55 -11.13
N SER A 130 -3.62 8.67 -11.29
CA SER A 130 -3.36 7.26 -11.56
C SER A 130 -4.27 6.74 -12.66
N THR A 131 -3.73 5.86 -13.49
CA THR A 131 -4.55 5.05 -14.39
C THR A 131 -5.19 3.90 -13.62
N PRO A 132 -6.34 3.38 -14.06
CA PRO A 132 -6.88 2.15 -13.52
C PRO A 132 -5.89 1.00 -13.67
N GLU A 133 -5.95 0.03 -12.74
CA GLU A 133 -5.20 -1.22 -12.88
C GLU A 133 -5.71 -1.95 -14.13
N THR A 134 -4.80 -2.25 -15.05
CA THR A 134 -5.10 -2.97 -16.29
C THR A 134 -4.63 -4.43 -16.13
N ARG A 135 -5.45 -5.36 -16.59
CA ARG A 135 -5.18 -6.80 -16.53
C ARG A 135 -5.13 -7.39 -17.93
N PHE A 136 -4.14 -8.24 -18.16
CA PHE A 136 -3.95 -8.94 -19.43
C PHE A 136 -3.97 -10.44 -19.16
N ASP A 137 -4.86 -11.16 -19.81
CA ASP A 137 -4.90 -12.63 -19.74
C ASP A 137 -3.67 -13.19 -20.41
N VAL A 138 -2.98 -14.10 -19.75
CA VAL A 138 -1.73 -14.73 -20.21
C VAL A 138 -1.72 -16.17 -19.77
N ASP A 139 -1.12 -17.03 -20.59
CA ASP A 139 -0.87 -18.42 -20.23
C ASP A 139 -0.06 -18.50 -18.91
N GLU A 140 -0.49 -19.38 -18.00
CA GLU A 140 0.11 -19.54 -16.68
C GLU A 140 1.62 -19.84 -16.77
N THR A 141 2.03 -20.62 -17.74
CA THR A 141 3.45 -21.01 -17.94
C THR A 141 4.30 -19.86 -18.43
N LYS A 142 3.70 -18.82 -19.03
CA LYS A 142 4.41 -17.69 -19.65
C LYS A 142 4.45 -16.45 -18.79
N LYS A 143 3.52 -16.27 -17.83
CA LYS A 143 3.38 -15.00 -17.08
C LYS A 143 4.68 -14.54 -16.39
N PHE A 144 5.41 -15.47 -15.77
CA PHE A 144 6.68 -15.15 -15.11
C PHE A 144 7.84 -14.97 -16.09
N LEU A 145 7.83 -15.70 -17.22
CA LEU A 145 8.84 -15.53 -18.29
C LEU A 145 8.72 -14.13 -18.91
N ILE A 146 7.50 -13.67 -19.19
CA ILE A 146 7.25 -12.34 -19.74
C ILE A 146 7.78 -11.25 -18.78
N ILE A 147 7.53 -11.37 -17.48
CA ILE A 147 8.08 -10.44 -16.49
C ILE A 147 9.62 -10.45 -16.52
N GLY A 148 10.22 -11.63 -16.65
CA GLY A 148 11.67 -11.76 -16.78
C GLY A 148 12.22 -11.06 -18.05
N GLU A 149 11.58 -11.25 -19.20
CA GLU A 149 11.96 -10.58 -20.45
C GLU A 149 11.81 -9.06 -20.37
N ILE A 150 10.73 -8.57 -19.77
CA ILE A 150 10.52 -7.13 -19.57
C ILE A 150 11.62 -6.57 -18.67
N LYS A 151 11.96 -7.25 -17.57
CA LYS A 151 13.04 -6.85 -16.67
C LYS A 151 14.36 -6.68 -17.41
N GLU A 152 14.69 -7.61 -18.31
CA GLU A 152 15.90 -7.50 -19.12
C GLU A 152 15.88 -6.29 -20.06
N ARG A 153 14.73 -6.02 -20.70
CA ARG A 153 14.58 -4.90 -21.65
C ARG A 153 14.67 -3.53 -20.97
N ILE A 154 14.24 -3.41 -19.72
CA ILE A 154 14.22 -2.12 -19.00
C ILE A 154 15.44 -1.89 -18.11
N LYS A 155 16.44 -2.76 -18.12
CA LYS A 155 17.67 -2.62 -17.30
C LYS A 155 18.36 -1.27 -17.41
N ASN A 156 18.28 -0.65 -18.61
CA ASN A 156 18.90 0.63 -18.90
C ASN A 156 17.91 1.79 -18.90
N THR A 157 16.69 1.60 -18.39
CA THR A 157 15.70 2.66 -18.28
C THR A 157 16.09 3.61 -17.14
N GLU A 158 15.92 4.90 -17.34
CA GLU A 158 16.09 5.89 -16.28
C GLU A 158 15.05 5.67 -15.18
N GLY A 159 15.51 5.63 -13.93
CA GLY A 159 14.67 5.44 -12.77
C GLY A 159 15.15 4.32 -11.85
N LYS A 160 14.53 4.25 -10.68
CA LYS A 160 14.81 3.21 -9.68
C LYS A 160 13.95 1.98 -10.00
N ILE A 161 14.60 0.87 -10.29
CA ILE A 161 13.95 -0.43 -10.51
C ILE A 161 13.80 -1.14 -9.16
N ILE A 162 12.57 -1.57 -8.84
CA ILE A 162 12.21 -2.34 -7.65
C ILE A 162 11.57 -3.65 -8.13
N ASP A 163 12.17 -4.78 -7.80
CA ASP A 163 11.81 -6.11 -8.33
C ASP A 163 11.34 -7.12 -7.27
N ILE A 164 10.80 -6.62 -6.17
CA ILE A 164 10.32 -7.46 -5.06
C ILE A 164 9.05 -8.25 -5.38
N ASP A 165 8.20 -7.74 -6.29
CA ASP A 165 7.00 -8.43 -6.78
C ASP A 165 6.66 -7.91 -8.20
N GLY A 166 7.21 -8.57 -9.20
CA GLY A 166 7.19 -8.08 -10.58
C GLY A 166 8.26 -7.01 -10.80
N ILE A 167 7.90 -5.95 -11.52
CA ILE A 167 8.79 -4.85 -11.87
C ILE A 167 8.07 -3.54 -11.60
N ARG A 168 8.61 -2.78 -10.67
CA ARG A 168 8.19 -1.40 -10.43
C ARG A 168 9.34 -0.47 -10.80
N VAL A 169 9.05 0.54 -11.59
CA VAL A 169 10.02 1.59 -11.95
C VAL A 169 9.52 2.92 -11.42
N GLU A 170 10.37 3.63 -10.71
CA GLU A 170 10.08 4.96 -10.15
C GLU A 170 11.07 5.98 -10.68
N ASN A 171 10.57 7.13 -11.11
CA ASN A 171 11.35 8.31 -11.45
C ASN A 171 10.77 9.56 -10.76
N GLU A 172 11.21 10.76 -11.20
CA GLU A 172 10.72 12.02 -10.64
C GLU A 172 9.25 12.28 -11.00
N ASP A 173 8.82 11.89 -12.20
CA ASP A 173 7.48 12.15 -12.73
C ASP A 173 6.42 11.18 -12.22
N GLY A 174 6.83 9.95 -11.80
CA GLY A 174 5.88 8.95 -11.34
C GLY A 174 6.46 7.56 -11.21
N TRP A 175 5.58 6.58 -11.29
CA TRP A 175 5.96 5.17 -11.23
C TRP A 175 4.99 4.32 -12.03
N PHE A 176 5.46 3.17 -12.47
CA PHE A 176 4.60 2.11 -12.99
C PHE A 176 4.98 0.76 -12.38
N LEU A 177 4.03 -0.15 -12.39
CA LEU A 177 4.20 -1.53 -11.91
C LEU A 177 3.66 -2.50 -12.95
N MET A 178 4.42 -3.54 -13.23
CA MET A 178 3.95 -4.72 -13.96
C MET A 178 4.31 -5.98 -13.17
N ARG A 179 3.32 -6.83 -12.90
CA ARG A 179 3.50 -8.05 -12.13
C ARG A 179 2.65 -9.21 -12.65
N ALA A 180 3.12 -10.42 -12.41
CA ALA A 180 2.31 -11.62 -12.62
C ALA A 180 1.39 -11.87 -11.42
N SER A 181 0.12 -12.17 -11.67
CA SER A 181 -0.80 -12.59 -10.61
C SER A 181 -0.42 -13.99 -10.12
N TYR A 182 -0.41 -14.18 -8.80
CA TYR A 182 -0.17 -15.50 -8.19
C TYR A 182 -1.43 -16.36 -8.17
N THR A 183 -2.62 -15.75 -8.26
CA THR A 183 -3.91 -16.44 -8.13
C THR A 183 -4.69 -16.57 -9.44
N GLN A 184 -4.28 -15.83 -10.47
CA GLN A 184 -4.95 -15.78 -11.77
C GLN A 184 -3.93 -15.84 -12.92
N ASN A 185 -4.39 -16.27 -14.08
CA ASN A 185 -3.57 -16.35 -15.30
C ASN A 185 -3.51 -14.97 -15.98
N GLN A 186 -2.97 -13.99 -15.27
CA GLN A 186 -2.97 -12.59 -15.70
C GLN A 186 -1.66 -11.88 -15.33
N LEU A 187 -1.31 -10.91 -16.17
CA LEU A 187 -0.40 -9.82 -15.82
C LEU A 187 -1.23 -8.61 -15.37
N THR A 188 -0.76 -7.91 -14.37
CA THR A 188 -1.37 -6.70 -13.86
C THR A 188 -0.42 -5.52 -14.07
N CYS A 189 -0.93 -4.43 -14.65
CA CYS A 189 -0.20 -3.20 -14.86
C CYS A 189 -0.90 -2.04 -14.15
N ARG A 190 -0.12 -1.18 -13.55
CA ARG A 190 -0.58 0.05 -12.88
C ARG A 190 0.41 1.17 -13.10
#